data_307392c8aadf3051fd59c0b42ea597e5
#
_entry.id   307392c8aadf3051fd59c0b42ea597e5
#
_cell.length_a   1.000
_cell.length_b   1.000
_cell.length_c   1.000
_cell.angle_alpha   90.00
_cell.angle_beta   90.00
_cell.angle_gamma   90.00
#
_symmetry.space_group_name_H-M   'P 1'
#
loop_
_entity.id
_entity.type
_entity.pdbx_description
1 polymer ?
#
loop_
_entity_poly.entity_id
_entity_poly.type
_entity_poly.pdbx_seq_one_letter_code
_entity_poly.pdbx_strand_id
1 'polypeptide(L)'
;MTAFLLMMNVFSLLTAYYIIKPVREALILSGPGAEVKSYAGAGQALLLLLIVPLYSLIASKVNRVRLINGMTAFFISNLVIFYVLGRMNFSLGVVFFLWVGLFNLMAVAQFWAFANDVYTQEQGKRLFAIVGIGSSLGAIFGAEVAGWLFKPIGAYAMMLVTAALLAFCMVLTNWVHLREGDGNQARAEAARGAIGGSGGFKLVLNYRYLLLIAILVVLANFTKTTGEFILGKVVTQHASSHGMNSQTYIGEFYADFYFWVNLTGAALQMFAVSRIMKYMGIGAALFFLPLIALGSYTALAFAPLLSLIRVVKIAENSTEYSIQNTARQALFLRTSREAKYKAKLAIDSFFARAGDALSALLVFTGTRIALDIRGFAVVNAALVLVWLFVAIAILRLRRRQAEAAPETRQAA
;
A
#
# COMPACT_ATOMS: atom_id res chain seq x y z
N MET A 1 15.49 -23.11 -9.66
CA MET A 1 16.29 -22.67 -8.50
C MET A 1 16.18 -21.16 -8.30
N THR A 2 16.50 -20.32 -9.29
CA THR A 2 16.45 -18.84 -9.18
C THR A 2 15.07 -18.29 -8.83
N ALA A 3 13.98 -18.84 -9.41
CA ALA A 3 12.62 -18.46 -9.02
C ALA A 3 12.31 -18.74 -7.56
N PHE A 4 12.82 -19.86 -7.03
CA PHE A 4 12.67 -20.18 -5.62
C PHE A 4 13.47 -19.23 -4.71
N LEU A 5 14.68 -18.86 -5.11
CA LEU A 5 15.49 -17.88 -4.36
C LEU A 5 14.82 -16.49 -4.35
N LEU A 6 14.24 -16.06 -5.48
CA LEU A 6 13.47 -14.81 -5.55
C LEU A 6 12.18 -14.90 -4.74
N MET A 7 11.49 -16.04 -4.76
CA MET A 7 10.32 -16.29 -3.91
C MET A 7 10.69 -16.18 -2.43
N MET A 8 11.79 -16.82 -2.00
CA MET A 8 12.29 -16.73 -0.62
C MET A 8 12.72 -15.31 -0.25
N ASN A 9 13.32 -14.59 -1.18
CA ASN A 9 13.73 -13.20 -0.96
C ASN A 9 12.51 -12.30 -0.71
N VAL A 10 11.49 -12.34 -1.58
CA VAL A 10 10.29 -11.52 -1.37
C VAL A 10 9.47 -11.99 -0.16
N PHE A 11 9.43 -13.28 0.11
CA PHE A 11 8.84 -13.84 1.33
C PHE A 11 9.48 -13.19 2.56
N SER A 12 10.83 -13.24 2.65
CA SER A 12 11.57 -12.67 3.78
C SER A 12 11.43 -11.15 3.86
N LEU A 13 11.41 -10.44 2.72
CA LEU A 13 11.22 -9.01 2.65
C LEU A 13 9.84 -8.58 3.16
N LEU A 14 8.78 -9.26 2.73
CA LEU A 14 7.42 -8.97 3.18
C LEU A 14 7.21 -9.41 4.64
N THR A 15 7.83 -10.50 5.06
CA THR A 15 7.88 -10.90 6.49
C THR A 15 8.50 -9.78 7.33
N ALA A 16 9.66 -9.27 6.94
CA ALA A 16 10.32 -8.14 7.61
C ALA A 16 9.42 -6.89 7.67
N TYR A 17 8.77 -6.55 6.56
CA TYR A 17 7.86 -5.41 6.51
C TYR A 17 6.64 -5.59 7.42
N TYR A 18 6.01 -6.77 7.42
CA TYR A 18 4.82 -7.02 8.24
C TYR A 18 5.13 -7.29 9.72
N ILE A 19 6.38 -7.57 10.08
CA ILE A 19 6.85 -7.51 11.49
C ILE A 19 6.95 -6.05 11.95
N ILE A 20 7.50 -5.15 11.12
CA ILE A 20 7.76 -3.76 11.53
C ILE A 20 6.52 -2.85 11.42
N LYS A 21 5.53 -3.23 10.63
CA LYS A 21 4.31 -2.45 10.42
C LYS A 21 3.46 -2.28 11.68
N PRO A 22 3.18 -3.32 12.50
CA PRO A 22 2.56 -3.16 13.81
C PRO A 22 3.40 -2.33 14.79
N VAL A 23 4.72 -2.45 14.75
CA VAL A 23 5.63 -1.62 15.56
C VAL A 23 5.45 -0.14 15.24
N ARG A 24 5.34 0.21 13.97
CA ARG A 24 5.04 1.58 13.52
C ARG A 24 3.74 2.10 14.12
N GLU A 25 2.68 1.31 14.06
CA GLU A 25 1.38 1.69 14.62
C GLU A 25 1.46 1.84 16.15
N ALA A 26 2.12 0.90 16.81
CA ALA A 26 2.32 0.94 18.25
C ALA A 26 3.03 2.21 18.71
N LEU A 27 4.15 2.58 18.06
CA LEU A 27 4.95 3.74 18.44
C LEU A 27 4.25 5.08 18.17
N ILE A 28 3.54 5.21 17.04
CA ILE A 28 2.89 6.49 16.73
C ILE A 28 1.57 6.67 17.48
N LEU A 29 0.80 5.61 17.70
CA LEU A 29 -0.49 5.70 18.38
C LEU A 29 -0.39 5.75 19.91
N SER A 30 0.61 5.07 20.51
CA SER A 30 0.80 5.11 21.96
C SER A 30 1.50 6.39 22.45
N GLY A 31 2.22 7.08 21.59
CA GLY A 31 2.90 8.33 21.89
C GLY A 31 2.15 9.54 21.31
N PRO A 32 2.46 9.98 20.07
CA PRO A 32 1.86 11.18 19.47
C PRO A 32 0.35 11.10 19.22
N GLY A 33 -0.21 9.91 18.99
CA GLY A 33 -1.64 9.69 18.80
C GLY A 33 -2.13 9.64 17.35
N ALA A 34 -3.44 9.38 17.19
CA ALA A 34 -4.07 9.14 15.88
C ALA A 34 -4.11 10.40 15.00
N GLU A 35 -4.26 11.57 15.57
CA GLU A 35 -4.24 12.86 14.87
C GLU A 35 -2.87 13.09 14.24
N VAL A 36 -1.79 12.93 15.01
CA VAL A 36 -0.41 13.10 14.53
C VAL A 36 -0.07 12.05 13.48
N LYS A 37 -0.57 10.82 13.61
CA LYS A 37 -0.45 9.80 12.56
C LYS A 37 -1.01 10.30 11.22
N SER A 38 -2.19 10.94 11.23
CA SER A 38 -2.81 11.48 10.01
C SER A 38 -1.97 12.58 9.39
N TYR A 39 -1.42 13.50 10.20
CA TYR A 39 -0.53 14.57 9.74
C TYR A 39 0.81 14.02 9.23
N ALA A 40 1.36 13.01 9.90
CA ALA A 40 2.57 12.31 9.44
C ALA A 40 2.33 11.61 8.09
N GLY A 41 1.12 11.08 7.84
CA GLY A 41 0.74 10.52 6.55
C GLY A 41 0.79 11.55 5.41
N ALA A 42 0.28 12.76 5.64
CA ALA A 42 0.42 13.87 4.69
C ALA A 42 1.87 14.31 4.53
N GLY A 43 2.63 14.41 5.62
CA GLY A 43 4.07 14.69 5.61
C GLY A 43 4.87 13.66 4.83
N GLN A 44 4.51 12.37 4.94
CA GLN A 44 5.10 11.29 4.15
C GLN A 44 4.88 11.48 2.65
N ALA A 45 3.70 11.97 2.25
CA ALA A 45 3.43 12.27 0.84
C ALA A 45 4.39 13.33 0.28
N LEU A 46 4.63 14.42 1.03
CA LEU A 46 5.58 15.46 0.65
C LEU A 46 7.02 14.93 0.63
N LEU A 47 7.39 14.14 1.63
CA LEU A 47 8.72 13.53 1.70
C LEU A 47 9.02 12.62 0.50
N LEU A 48 8.03 11.85 0.04
CA LEU A 48 8.15 11.00 -1.15
C LEU A 48 8.35 11.81 -2.43
N LEU A 49 7.72 12.97 -2.56
CA LEU A 49 7.93 13.86 -3.72
C LEU A 49 9.38 14.35 -3.83
N LEU A 50 10.09 14.47 -2.71
CA LEU A 50 11.51 14.86 -2.68
C LEU A 50 12.44 13.65 -2.86
N ILE A 51 12.17 12.56 -2.17
CA ILE A 51 13.09 11.41 -2.11
C ILE A 51 13.05 10.56 -3.39
N VAL A 52 11.88 10.40 -4.03
CA VAL A 52 11.76 9.57 -5.24
C VAL A 52 12.60 10.10 -6.41
N PRO A 53 12.62 11.40 -6.74
CA PRO A 53 13.53 11.95 -7.74
C PRO A 53 15.01 11.79 -7.37
N LEU A 54 15.38 12.06 -6.11
CA LEU A 54 16.74 11.89 -5.61
C LEU A 54 17.22 10.44 -5.73
N TYR A 55 16.37 9.49 -5.33
CA TYR A 55 16.63 8.07 -5.51
C TYR A 55 16.82 7.71 -6.99
N SER A 56 15.99 8.24 -7.88
CA SER A 56 16.10 8.00 -9.32
C SER A 56 17.43 8.49 -9.90
N LEU A 57 17.94 9.64 -9.44
CA LEU A 57 19.25 10.18 -9.81
C LEU A 57 20.39 9.26 -9.37
N ILE A 58 20.33 8.72 -8.14
CA ILE A 58 21.33 7.78 -7.63
C ILE A 58 21.24 6.45 -8.41
N ALA A 59 20.02 5.95 -8.61
CA ALA A 59 19.77 4.69 -9.31
C ALA A 59 20.25 4.70 -10.78
N SER A 60 20.31 5.86 -11.42
CA SER A 60 20.83 6.00 -12.77
C SER A 60 22.37 5.92 -12.89
N LYS A 61 23.09 6.11 -11.77
CA LYS A 61 24.57 6.19 -11.74
C LYS A 61 25.23 4.98 -11.10
N VAL A 62 24.48 4.13 -10.40
CA VAL A 62 25.03 3.02 -9.60
C VAL A 62 24.53 1.68 -10.15
N ASN A 63 25.40 0.67 -10.17
CA ASN A 63 25.01 -0.70 -10.49
C ASN A 63 23.88 -1.18 -9.57
N ARG A 64 22.89 -1.88 -10.15
CA ARG A 64 21.66 -2.30 -9.48
C ARG A 64 21.92 -3.04 -8.16
N VAL A 65 22.81 -4.03 -8.16
CA VAL A 65 23.07 -4.84 -6.95
C VAL A 65 23.77 -4.01 -5.88
N ARG A 66 24.71 -3.14 -6.27
CA ARG A 66 25.33 -2.19 -5.32
C ARG A 66 24.31 -1.23 -4.74
N LEU A 67 23.37 -0.76 -5.55
CA LEU A 67 22.28 0.10 -5.09
C LEU A 67 21.39 -0.62 -4.08
N ILE A 68 20.95 -1.85 -4.37
CA ILE A 68 20.11 -2.66 -3.48
C ILE A 68 20.84 -2.93 -2.16
N ASN A 69 22.10 -3.39 -2.22
CA ASN A 69 22.89 -3.67 -1.04
C ASN A 69 23.12 -2.42 -0.19
N GLY A 70 23.48 -1.29 -0.82
CA GLY A 70 23.67 -0.02 -0.13
C GLY A 70 22.42 0.48 0.57
N MET A 71 21.27 0.41 -0.12
CA MET A 71 19.99 0.80 0.46
C MET A 71 19.54 -0.16 1.58
N THR A 72 19.73 -1.47 1.39
CA THR A 72 19.40 -2.44 2.44
C THR A 72 20.28 -2.26 3.67
N ALA A 73 21.59 -2.04 3.48
CA ALA A 73 22.52 -1.72 4.58
C ALA A 73 22.14 -0.41 5.30
N PHE A 74 21.74 0.62 4.55
CA PHE A 74 21.19 1.86 5.12
C PHE A 74 19.95 1.60 5.96
N PHE A 75 18.99 0.79 5.48
CA PHE A 75 17.79 0.46 6.27
C PHE A 75 18.13 -0.37 7.51
N ILE A 76 19.06 -1.32 7.42
CA ILE A 76 19.54 -2.10 8.57
C ILE A 76 20.20 -1.19 9.62
N SER A 77 21.09 -0.28 9.21
CA SER A 77 21.75 0.64 10.15
C SER A 77 20.75 1.55 10.86
N ASN A 78 19.74 2.06 10.15
CA ASN A 78 18.66 2.84 10.77
C ASN A 78 17.86 2.03 11.79
N LEU A 79 17.54 0.75 11.52
CA LEU A 79 16.85 -0.10 12.49
C LEU A 79 17.64 -0.32 13.77
N VAL A 80 18.96 -0.50 13.65
CA VAL A 80 19.86 -0.59 14.81
C VAL A 80 19.89 0.73 15.59
N ILE A 81 19.97 1.86 14.89
CA ILE A 81 19.92 3.19 15.51
C ILE A 81 18.59 3.40 16.24
N PHE A 82 17.46 3.09 15.62
CA PHE A 82 16.13 3.19 16.25
C PHE A 82 16.01 2.27 17.46
N TYR A 83 16.58 1.07 17.43
CA TYR A 83 16.64 0.20 18.59
C TYR A 83 17.38 0.86 19.76
N VAL A 84 18.57 1.40 19.51
CA VAL A 84 19.38 2.06 20.53
C VAL A 84 18.67 3.30 21.10
N LEU A 85 18.17 4.18 20.23
CA LEU A 85 17.43 5.38 20.64
C LEU A 85 16.16 5.04 21.43
N GLY A 86 15.43 4.00 21.01
CA GLY A 86 14.26 3.53 21.73
C GLY A 86 14.58 3.00 23.14
N ARG A 87 15.72 2.31 23.30
CA ARG A 87 16.23 1.89 24.62
C ARG A 87 16.64 3.07 25.50
N MET A 88 16.99 4.19 24.90
CA MET A 88 17.28 5.46 25.59
C MET A 88 16.03 6.32 25.85
N ASN A 89 14.83 5.79 25.60
CA ASN A 89 13.53 6.45 25.78
C ASN A 89 13.31 7.68 24.88
N PHE A 90 13.94 7.76 23.72
CA PHE A 90 13.61 8.77 22.73
C PHE A 90 12.23 8.52 22.10
N SER A 91 11.47 9.59 21.86
CA SER A 91 10.17 9.52 21.18
C SER A 91 10.37 9.32 19.67
N LEU A 92 10.18 8.10 19.17
CA LEU A 92 10.43 7.73 17.79
C LEU A 92 9.18 7.69 16.89
N GLY A 93 7.98 7.86 17.44
CA GLY A 93 6.73 7.59 16.75
C GLY A 93 6.62 8.20 15.34
N VAL A 94 6.82 9.51 15.19
CA VAL A 94 6.69 10.19 13.89
C VAL A 94 7.83 9.84 12.94
N VAL A 95 9.08 9.89 13.40
CA VAL A 95 10.25 9.62 12.56
C VAL A 95 10.21 8.18 12.04
N PHE A 96 9.90 7.25 12.92
CA PHE A 96 9.79 5.83 12.57
C PHE A 96 8.61 5.57 11.62
N PHE A 97 7.48 6.26 11.79
CA PHE A 97 6.33 6.17 10.88
C PHE A 97 6.71 6.59 9.45
N LEU A 98 7.37 7.73 9.31
CA LEU A 98 7.84 8.24 8.02
C LEU A 98 8.86 7.28 7.39
N TRP A 99 9.80 6.79 8.19
CA TRP A 99 10.84 5.87 7.75
C TRP A 99 10.25 4.53 7.25
N VAL A 100 9.29 3.91 7.96
CA VAL A 100 8.65 2.66 7.52
C VAL A 100 7.91 2.85 6.20
N GLY A 101 7.30 4.02 5.99
CA GLY A 101 6.66 4.34 4.73
C GLY A 101 7.64 4.44 3.56
N LEU A 102 8.81 5.05 3.76
CA LEU A 102 9.90 5.09 2.77
C LEU A 102 10.47 3.70 2.52
N PHE A 103 10.75 2.95 3.58
CA PHE A 103 11.24 1.58 3.49
C PHE A 103 10.34 0.70 2.62
N ASN A 104 9.03 0.68 2.91
CA ASN A 104 8.09 -0.13 2.15
C ASN A 104 8.11 0.21 0.66
N LEU A 105 8.02 1.51 0.32
CA LEU A 105 8.00 1.92 -1.08
C LEU A 105 9.29 1.53 -1.80
N MET A 106 10.44 1.83 -1.20
CA MET A 106 11.74 1.65 -1.84
C MET A 106 12.15 0.17 -1.91
N ALA A 107 12.00 -0.58 -0.81
CA ALA A 107 12.43 -1.97 -0.75
C ALA A 107 11.61 -2.88 -1.69
N VAL A 108 10.29 -2.70 -1.71
CA VAL A 108 9.40 -3.48 -2.60
C VAL A 108 9.64 -3.11 -4.07
N ALA A 109 9.80 -1.81 -4.38
CA ALA A 109 10.08 -1.38 -5.76
C ALA A 109 11.44 -1.90 -6.25
N GLN A 110 12.48 -1.89 -5.40
CA GLN A 110 13.79 -2.42 -5.73
C GLN A 110 13.76 -3.94 -5.99
N PHE A 111 13.04 -4.69 -5.13
CA PHE A 111 12.88 -6.12 -5.32
C PHE A 111 12.26 -6.46 -6.69
N TRP A 112 11.13 -5.80 -7.04
CA TRP A 112 10.47 -6.05 -8.32
C TRP A 112 11.31 -5.59 -9.52
N ALA A 113 12.05 -4.50 -9.36
CA ALA A 113 12.98 -4.05 -10.39
C ALA A 113 14.11 -5.09 -10.60
N PHE A 114 14.67 -5.65 -9.54
CA PHE A 114 15.67 -6.71 -9.61
C PHE A 114 15.11 -7.99 -10.23
N ALA A 115 13.93 -8.43 -9.81
CA ALA A 115 13.28 -9.60 -10.39
C ALA A 115 13.00 -9.45 -11.90
N ASN A 116 12.66 -8.23 -12.35
CA ASN A 116 12.48 -7.92 -13.75
C ASN A 116 13.80 -7.91 -14.55
N ASP A 117 14.93 -7.59 -13.92
CA ASP A 117 16.23 -7.63 -14.56
C ASP A 117 16.76 -9.07 -14.73
N VAL A 118 16.36 -9.99 -13.82
CA VAL A 118 16.75 -11.41 -13.84
C VAL A 118 16.02 -12.21 -14.92
N TYR A 119 14.77 -11.86 -15.25
CA TYR A 119 13.94 -12.64 -16.16
C TYR A 119 13.63 -11.91 -17.47
N THR A 120 13.58 -12.70 -18.58
CA THR A 120 12.96 -12.23 -19.82
C THR A 120 11.45 -12.08 -19.66
N GLN A 121 10.79 -11.34 -20.58
CA GLN A 121 9.33 -11.16 -20.53
C GLN A 121 8.55 -12.48 -20.54
N GLU A 122 9.02 -13.49 -21.27
CA GLU A 122 8.36 -14.81 -21.35
C GLU A 122 8.54 -15.62 -20.07
N GLN A 123 9.75 -15.63 -19.52
CA GLN A 123 10.04 -16.26 -18.24
C GLN A 123 9.27 -15.57 -17.10
N GLY A 124 9.22 -14.24 -17.09
CA GLY A 124 8.51 -13.45 -16.10
C GLY A 124 7.03 -13.78 -16.04
N LYS A 125 6.34 -13.97 -17.17
CA LYS A 125 4.91 -14.35 -17.19
C LYS A 125 4.60 -15.62 -16.41
N ARG A 126 5.51 -16.59 -16.41
CA ARG A 126 5.34 -17.88 -15.70
C ARG A 126 5.84 -17.84 -14.27
N LEU A 127 6.96 -17.18 -14.02
CA LEU A 127 7.69 -17.26 -12.75
C LEU A 127 7.25 -16.18 -11.75
N PHE A 128 6.74 -15.02 -12.20
CA PHE A 128 6.24 -13.98 -11.29
C PHE A 128 5.00 -14.40 -10.50
N ALA A 129 4.22 -15.36 -10.99
CA ALA A 129 3.13 -15.94 -10.20
C ALA A 129 3.68 -16.65 -8.95
N ILE A 130 4.77 -17.42 -9.10
CA ILE A 130 5.44 -18.11 -7.98
C ILE A 130 6.03 -17.10 -7.01
N VAL A 131 6.71 -16.08 -7.52
CA VAL A 131 7.27 -14.99 -6.70
C VAL A 131 6.15 -14.24 -5.96
N GLY A 132 5.01 -14.00 -6.62
CA GLY A 132 3.83 -13.37 -6.02
C GLY A 132 3.24 -14.17 -4.85
N ILE A 133 3.25 -15.52 -4.91
CA ILE A 133 2.85 -16.38 -3.80
C ILE A 133 3.76 -16.12 -2.59
N GLY A 134 5.09 -16.02 -2.80
CA GLY A 134 6.04 -15.70 -1.74
C GLY A 134 5.72 -14.37 -1.04
N SER A 135 5.31 -13.36 -1.80
CA SER A 135 4.93 -12.07 -1.24
C SER A 135 3.68 -12.15 -0.36
N SER A 136 2.64 -12.87 -0.79
CA SER A 136 1.41 -13.05 -0.01
C SER A 136 1.66 -13.86 1.26
N LEU A 137 2.39 -14.98 1.14
CA LEU A 137 2.75 -15.82 2.29
C LEU A 137 3.64 -15.06 3.28
N GLY A 138 4.61 -14.28 2.80
CA GLY A 138 5.47 -13.46 3.65
C GLY A 138 4.69 -12.39 4.42
N ALA A 139 3.68 -11.78 3.80
CA ALA A 139 2.83 -10.80 4.46
C ALA A 139 1.97 -11.43 5.58
N ILE A 140 1.38 -12.61 5.34
CA ILE A 140 0.60 -13.35 6.33
C ILE A 140 1.50 -13.81 7.48
N PHE A 141 2.61 -14.50 7.14
CA PHE A 141 3.54 -15.03 8.11
C PHE A 141 4.18 -13.93 8.97
N GLY A 142 4.58 -12.80 8.34
CA GLY A 142 5.17 -11.67 9.06
C GLY A 142 4.23 -11.03 10.07
N ALA A 143 2.94 -10.91 9.73
CA ALA A 143 1.94 -10.39 10.65
C ALA A 143 1.70 -11.34 11.83
N GLU A 144 1.66 -12.66 11.59
CA GLU A 144 1.51 -13.68 12.64
C GLU A 144 2.72 -13.70 13.57
N VAL A 145 3.94 -13.70 13.02
CA VAL A 145 5.19 -13.62 13.79
C VAL A 145 5.24 -12.35 14.63
N ALA A 146 4.77 -11.22 14.08
CA ALA A 146 4.66 -9.98 14.85
C ALA A 146 3.76 -10.15 16.08
N GLY A 147 2.61 -10.81 15.94
CA GLY A 147 1.71 -11.10 17.05
C GLY A 147 2.38 -11.93 18.16
N TRP A 148 3.09 -12.98 17.78
CA TRP A 148 3.80 -13.85 18.74
C TRP A 148 4.95 -13.15 19.44
N LEU A 149 5.69 -12.30 18.73
CA LEU A 149 6.90 -11.66 19.25
C LEU A 149 6.63 -10.37 20.01
N PHE A 150 5.49 -9.68 19.76
CA PHE A 150 5.29 -8.34 20.30
C PHE A 150 5.33 -8.31 21.83
N LYS A 151 4.63 -9.25 22.49
CA LYS A 151 4.59 -9.34 23.95
C LYS A 151 5.92 -9.76 24.59
N PRO A 152 6.61 -10.84 24.12
CA PRO A 152 7.82 -11.31 24.79
C PRO A 152 9.05 -10.41 24.58
N ILE A 153 9.22 -9.78 23.41
CA ILE A 153 10.44 -8.99 23.11
C ILE A 153 10.21 -7.50 22.98
N GLY A 154 8.95 -7.06 22.76
CA GLY A 154 8.56 -5.67 22.64
C GLY A 154 8.93 -5.01 21.31
N ALA A 155 8.38 -3.81 21.10
CA ALA A 155 8.46 -3.07 19.84
C ALA A 155 9.90 -2.82 19.35
N TYR A 156 10.81 -2.46 20.25
CA TYR A 156 12.18 -2.11 19.83
C TYR A 156 12.99 -3.34 19.42
N ALA A 157 12.91 -4.46 20.14
CA ALA A 157 13.66 -5.66 19.77
C ALA A 157 13.19 -6.26 18.44
N MET A 158 11.93 -6.06 18.05
CA MET A 158 11.42 -6.45 16.73
C MET A 158 12.13 -5.72 15.59
N MET A 159 12.71 -4.53 15.83
CA MET A 159 13.54 -3.82 14.84
C MET A 159 14.79 -4.62 14.50
N LEU A 160 15.42 -5.29 15.49
CA LEU A 160 16.58 -6.15 15.27
C LEU A 160 16.21 -7.44 14.51
N VAL A 161 15.04 -8.04 14.80
CA VAL A 161 14.53 -9.17 14.02
C VAL A 161 14.34 -8.78 12.57
N THR A 162 13.75 -7.61 12.32
CA THR A 162 13.60 -7.06 10.97
C THR A 162 14.95 -6.82 10.30
N ALA A 163 15.93 -6.26 11.02
CA ALA A 163 17.28 -6.04 10.51
C ALA A 163 17.97 -7.35 10.10
N ALA A 164 17.81 -8.42 10.89
CA ALA A 164 18.34 -9.74 10.57
C ALA A 164 17.69 -10.33 9.30
N LEU A 165 16.36 -10.20 9.15
CA LEU A 165 15.66 -10.62 7.93
C LEU A 165 16.11 -9.84 6.70
N LEU A 166 16.36 -8.53 6.82
CA LEU A 166 16.90 -7.71 5.72
C LEU A 166 18.33 -8.12 5.36
N ALA A 167 19.17 -8.45 6.34
CA ALA A 167 20.49 -8.99 6.09
C ALA A 167 20.41 -10.33 5.33
N PHE A 168 19.46 -11.19 5.69
CA PHE A 168 19.19 -12.41 4.95
C PHE A 168 18.71 -12.15 3.52
N CYS A 169 17.82 -11.16 3.30
CA CYS A 169 17.43 -10.74 1.96
C CYS A 169 18.64 -10.27 1.12
N MET A 170 19.59 -9.56 1.73
CA MET A 170 20.81 -9.11 1.06
C MET A 170 21.69 -10.31 0.64
N VAL A 171 21.81 -11.34 1.47
CA VAL A 171 22.50 -12.60 1.11
C VAL A 171 21.83 -13.29 -0.07
N LEU A 172 20.48 -13.42 -0.04
CA LEU A 172 19.72 -14.02 -1.14
C LEU A 172 19.87 -13.23 -2.46
N THR A 173 19.83 -11.91 -2.39
CA THR A 173 20.02 -11.03 -3.56
C THR A 173 21.39 -11.23 -4.20
N ASN A 174 22.46 -11.25 -3.37
CA ASN A 174 23.81 -11.51 -3.85
C ASN A 174 23.97 -12.93 -4.42
N TRP A 175 23.32 -13.92 -3.81
CA TRP A 175 23.35 -15.30 -4.31
C TRP A 175 22.69 -15.42 -5.70
N VAL A 176 21.52 -14.78 -5.88
CA VAL A 176 20.87 -14.71 -7.20
C VAL A 176 21.77 -14.03 -8.22
N HIS A 177 22.39 -12.90 -7.86
CA HIS A 177 23.30 -12.17 -8.75
C HIS A 177 24.51 -13.01 -9.16
N LEU A 178 25.19 -13.66 -8.22
CA LEU A 178 26.34 -14.54 -8.53
C LEU A 178 25.97 -15.72 -9.42
N ARG A 179 24.73 -16.19 -9.33
CA ARG A 179 24.25 -17.33 -10.15
C ARG A 179 23.89 -16.93 -11.57
N GLU A 180 23.25 -15.77 -11.76
CA GLU A 180 22.71 -15.37 -13.08
C GLU A 180 23.74 -14.57 -13.92
N GLY A 181 24.80 -14.02 -13.30
CA GLY A 181 25.86 -13.24 -13.97
C GLY A 181 25.39 -11.90 -14.52
N ASP A 182 26.34 -11.12 -15.05
CA ASP A 182 26.07 -9.77 -15.60
C ASP A 182 25.41 -9.78 -17.00
N GLY A 183 25.23 -10.96 -17.60
CA GLY A 183 24.77 -11.08 -19.00
C GLY A 183 23.36 -10.56 -19.30
N ASN A 184 22.49 -10.42 -18.30
CA ASN A 184 21.13 -9.93 -18.47
C ASN A 184 20.98 -8.42 -18.22
N GLN A 185 21.94 -7.78 -17.55
CA GLN A 185 21.87 -6.34 -17.23
C GLN A 185 21.97 -5.45 -18.47
N ALA A 186 22.84 -5.79 -19.42
CA ALA A 186 23.00 -5.05 -20.67
C ALA A 186 21.74 -5.09 -21.56
N ARG A 187 20.93 -6.17 -21.48
CA ARG A 187 19.66 -6.27 -22.20
C ARG A 187 18.52 -5.47 -21.55
N ALA A 188 18.52 -5.37 -20.23
CA ALA A 188 17.52 -4.59 -19.48
C ALA A 188 17.73 -3.07 -19.66
N GLU A 189 18.97 -2.60 -19.77
CA GLU A 189 19.30 -1.19 -20.04
C GLU A 189 18.89 -0.76 -21.45
N ALA A 190 19.07 -1.61 -22.46
CA ALA A 190 18.64 -1.35 -23.83
C ALA A 190 17.11 -1.23 -24.00
N ALA A 191 16.32 -1.85 -23.10
CA ALA A 191 14.86 -1.78 -23.11
C ALA A 191 14.27 -0.54 -22.41
N ARG A 192 15.08 0.26 -21.71
CA ARG A 192 14.67 1.49 -21.02
C ARG A 192 14.62 2.70 -21.92
N GLY A 193 13.76 2.66 -22.95
CA GLY A 193 13.39 3.89 -23.67
C GLY A 193 12.82 4.92 -22.70
N ALA A 194 13.47 6.11 -22.62
CA ALA A 194 13.08 7.21 -21.75
C ALA A 194 11.60 7.56 -21.93
N ILE A 195 10.77 7.26 -20.94
CA ILE A 195 9.40 7.75 -20.85
C ILE A 195 9.50 9.17 -20.32
N GLY A 196 9.53 10.15 -21.21
CA GLY A 196 9.63 11.57 -20.85
C GLY A 196 8.51 11.98 -19.85
N GLY A 197 8.90 12.63 -18.74
CA GLY A 197 8.04 12.83 -17.56
C GLY A 197 7.00 13.96 -17.62
N SER A 198 6.87 14.74 -18.72
CA SER A 198 6.17 16.04 -18.69
C SER A 198 4.76 16.07 -19.29
N GLY A 199 4.00 14.99 -19.30
CA GLY A 199 2.66 14.98 -19.93
C GLY A 199 1.53 14.37 -19.09
N GLY A 200 1.83 13.65 -18.01
CA GLY A 200 0.83 12.86 -17.29
C GLY A 200 -0.30 13.67 -16.66
N PHE A 201 0.01 14.77 -16.01
CA PHE A 201 -0.98 15.69 -15.42
C PHE A 201 -1.89 16.34 -16.46
N LYS A 202 -1.33 16.84 -17.56
CA LYS A 202 -2.10 17.45 -18.66
C LYS A 202 -3.05 16.43 -19.28
N LEU A 203 -2.62 15.17 -19.45
CA LEU A 203 -3.49 14.10 -19.92
C LEU A 203 -4.66 13.83 -18.97
N VAL A 204 -4.41 13.79 -17.66
CA VAL A 204 -5.47 13.55 -16.67
C VAL A 204 -6.51 14.66 -16.70
N LEU A 205 -6.09 15.92 -16.76
CA LEU A 205 -6.99 17.07 -16.75
C LEU A 205 -7.78 17.24 -18.06
N ASN A 206 -7.18 16.89 -19.20
CA ASN A 206 -7.80 17.08 -20.52
C ASN A 206 -8.77 15.97 -20.91
N TYR A 207 -8.61 14.75 -20.35
CA TYR A 207 -9.47 13.63 -20.68
C TYR A 207 -10.43 13.29 -19.55
N ARG A 208 -11.72 13.59 -19.73
CA ARG A 208 -12.79 13.36 -18.74
C ARG A 208 -12.77 11.98 -18.09
N TYR A 209 -12.45 10.95 -18.87
CA TYR A 209 -12.37 9.58 -18.35
C TYR A 209 -11.21 9.41 -17.34
N LEU A 210 -10.04 9.94 -17.66
CA LEU A 210 -8.87 9.89 -16.78
C LEU A 210 -9.07 10.77 -15.53
N LEU A 211 -9.72 11.92 -15.68
CA LEU A 211 -10.08 12.80 -14.57
C LEU A 211 -11.04 12.10 -13.59
N LEU A 212 -12.05 11.40 -14.08
CA LEU A 212 -12.96 10.63 -13.22
C LEU A 212 -12.23 9.49 -12.48
N ILE A 213 -11.27 8.81 -13.13
CA ILE A 213 -10.42 7.81 -12.45
C ILE A 213 -9.55 8.48 -11.38
N ALA A 214 -8.97 9.64 -11.65
CA ALA A 214 -8.20 10.40 -10.66
C ALA A 214 -9.05 10.79 -9.44
N ILE A 215 -10.25 11.34 -9.66
CA ILE A 215 -11.20 11.67 -8.59
C ILE A 215 -11.59 10.42 -7.80
N LEU A 216 -11.86 9.30 -8.47
CA LEU A 216 -12.15 8.02 -7.80
C LEU A 216 -11.00 7.59 -6.88
N VAL A 217 -9.74 7.71 -7.33
CA VAL A 217 -8.56 7.37 -6.53
C VAL A 217 -8.38 8.33 -5.36
N VAL A 218 -8.60 9.63 -5.55
CA VAL A 218 -8.58 10.63 -4.46
C VAL A 218 -9.61 10.26 -3.39
N LEU A 219 -10.86 10.03 -3.78
CA LEU A 219 -11.95 9.70 -2.84
C LEU A 219 -11.70 8.37 -2.11
N ALA A 220 -11.21 7.36 -2.81
CA ALA A 220 -10.87 6.08 -2.21
C ALA A 220 -9.77 6.23 -1.14
N ASN A 221 -8.68 6.94 -1.44
CA ASN A 221 -7.61 7.17 -0.46
C ASN A 221 -8.06 8.10 0.67
N PHE A 222 -8.83 9.15 0.38
CA PHE A 222 -9.40 10.02 1.39
C PHE A 222 -10.24 9.23 2.40
N THR A 223 -11.21 8.45 1.93
CA THR A 223 -12.08 7.61 2.76
C THR A 223 -11.27 6.59 3.57
N LYS A 224 -10.32 5.91 2.93
CA LYS A 224 -9.44 4.93 3.55
C LYS A 224 -8.65 5.53 4.70
N THR A 225 -7.93 6.63 4.44
CA THR A 225 -7.02 7.26 5.41
C THR A 225 -7.80 7.85 6.59
N THR A 226 -9.00 8.41 6.36
CA THR A 226 -9.91 8.83 7.43
C THR A 226 -10.41 7.62 8.24
N GLY A 227 -10.71 6.50 7.59
CA GLY A 227 -11.06 5.25 8.26
C GLY A 227 -9.92 4.67 9.11
N GLU A 228 -8.67 4.78 8.66
CA GLU A 228 -7.49 4.41 9.46
C GLU A 228 -7.31 5.32 10.69
N PHE A 229 -7.63 6.61 10.57
CA PHE A 229 -7.68 7.52 11.71
C PHE A 229 -8.74 7.09 12.72
N ILE A 230 -9.97 6.79 12.28
CA ILE A 230 -11.06 6.32 13.15
C ILE A 230 -10.63 5.04 13.87
N LEU A 231 -10.07 4.05 13.16
CA LEU A 231 -9.56 2.81 13.74
C LEU A 231 -8.50 3.10 14.81
N GLY A 232 -7.48 3.90 14.46
CA GLY A 232 -6.42 4.27 15.40
C GLY A 232 -6.94 4.92 16.67
N LYS A 233 -7.91 5.85 16.55
CA LYS A 233 -8.51 6.55 17.68
C LYS A 233 -9.30 5.59 18.60
N VAL A 234 -10.11 4.69 18.03
CA VAL A 234 -10.88 3.71 18.81
C VAL A 234 -9.95 2.73 19.54
N VAL A 235 -8.91 2.23 18.86
CA VAL A 235 -7.92 1.31 19.46
C VAL A 235 -7.18 1.98 20.61
N THR A 236 -6.74 3.22 20.43
CA THR A 236 -6.04 3.98 21.48
C THR A 236 -6.95 4.26 22.69
N GLN A 237 -8.19 4.67 22.45
CA GLN A 237 -9.18 4.89 23.52
C GLN A 237 -9.46 3.61 24.30
N HIS A 238 -9.60 2.47 23.60
CA HIS A 238 -9.84 1.18 24.26
C HIS A 238 -8.64 0.75 25.12
N ALA A 239 -7.41 0.91 24.63
CA ALA A 239 -6.21 0.62 25.42
C ALA A 239 -6.13 1.46 26.70
N SER A 240 -6.39 2.76 26.59
CA SER A 240 -6.36 3.70 27.74
C SER A 240 -7.45 3.42 28.76
N SER A 241 -8.68 3.10 28.33
CA SER A 241 -9.82 2.84 29.24
C SER A 241 -9.68 1.56 30.07
N HIS A 242 -8.84 0.61 29.63
CA HIS A 242 -8.62 -0.66 30.34
C HIS A 242 -7.27 -0.73 31.06
N GLY A 243 -6.54 0.39 31.19
CA GLY A 243 -5.25 0.45 31.91
C GLY A 243 -4.16 -0.45 31.35
N MET A 244 -4.25 -0.79 30.07
CA MET A 244 -3.30 -1.68 29.40
C MET A 244 -2.01 -0.93 29.05
N ASN A 245 -0.90 -1.67 28.90
CA ASN A 245 0.28 -1.12 28.24
C ASN A 245 -0.08 -0.79 26.79
N SER A 246 -0.35 0.49 26.54
CA SER A 246 -0.89 0.96 25.25
C SER A 246 -0.03 0.54 24.06
N GLN A 247 1.30 0.56 24.20
CA GLN A 247 2.21 0.18 23.12
C GLN A 247 2.10 -1.31 22.76
N THR A 248 2.10 -2.18 23.77
CA THR A 248 1.98 -3.63 23.56
C THR A 248 0.61 -3.99 23.01
N TYR A 249 -0.46 -3.48 23.60
CA TYR A 249 -1.82 -3.74 23.15
C TYR A 249 -2.07 -3.32 21.70
N ILE A 250 -1.66 -2.09 21.33
CA ILE A 250 -1.82 -1.56 19.97
C ILE A 250 -1.01 -2.41 18.99
N GLY A 251 0.20 -2.82 19.36
CA GLY A 251 1.06 -3.64 18.52
C GLY A 251 0.46 -5.03 18.24
N GLU A 252 -0.02 -5.72 19.28
CA GLU A 252 -0.71 -7.02 19.16
C GLU A 252 -2.00 -6.89 18.33
N PHE A 253 -2.81 -5.85 18.59
CA PHE A 253 -4.02 -5.58 17.84
C PHE A 253 -3.73 -5.41 16.34
N TYR A 254 -2.74 -4.59 15.97
CA TYR A 254 -2.42 -4.36 14.57
C TYR A 254 -1.71 -5.55 13.91
N ALA A 255 -0.96 -6.36 14.64
CA ALA A 255 -0.40 -7.61 14.13
C ALA A 255 -1.52 -8.57 13.72
N ASP A 256 -2.47 -8.83 14.62
CA ASP A 256 -3.64 -9.66 14.34
C ASP A 256 -4.53 -9.06 13.23
N PHE A 257 -4.76 -7.75 13.26
CA PHE A 257 -5.50 -7.04 12.22
C PHE A 257 -4.87 -7.25 10.82
N TYR A 258 -3.55 -7.07 10.66
CA TYR A 258 -2.86 -7.26 9.40
C TYR A 258 -2.80 -8.72 8.97
N PHE A 259 -2.71 -9.66 9.92
CA PHE A 259 -2.85 -11.09 9.62
C PHE A 259 -4.17 -11.38 8.91
N TRP A 260 -5.30 -10.97 9.49
CA TRP A 260 -6.61 -11.19 8.90
C TRP A 260 -6.83 -10.43 7.60
N VAL A 261 -6.34 -9.20 7.46
CA VAL A 261 -6.38 -8.44 6.21
C VAL A 261 -5.64 -9.17 5.10
N ASN A 262 -4.43 -9.66 5.35
CA ASN A 262 -3.62 -10.34 4.35
C ASN A 262 -4.19 -11.71 3.99
N LEU A 263 -4.62 -12.48 4.98
CA LEU A 263 -5.22 -13.80 4.76
C LEU A 263 -6.52 -13.69 3.94
N THR A 264 -7.43 -12.80 4.36
CA THR A 264 -8.69 -12.56 3.64
C THR A 264 -8.43 -11.98 2.25
N GLY A 265 -7.50 -11.03 2.12
CA GLY A 265 -7.12 -10.45 0.84
C GLY A 265 -6.55 -11.48 -0.13
N ALA A 266 -5.69 -12.38 0.34
CA ALA A 266 -5.16 -13.49 -0.46
C ALA A 266 -6.28 -14.47 -0.87
N ALA A 267 -7.19 -14.82 0.03
CA ALA A 267 -8.33 -15.68 -0.26
C ALA A 267 -9.27 -15.03 -1.31
N LEU A 268 -9.60 -13.75 -1.17
CA LEU A 268 -10.38 -13.01 -2.16
C LEU A 268 -9.67 -12.96 -3.52
N GLN A 269 -8.37 -12.72 -3.55
CA GLN A 269 -7.58 -12.68 -4.78
C GLN A 269 -7.58 -14.04 -5.49
N MET A 270 -7.46 -15.13 -4.76
CA MET A 270 -7.42 -16.49 -5.33
C MET A 270 -8.80 -16.99 -5.79
N PHE A 271 -9.84 -16.72 -5.01
CA PHE A 271 -11.15 -17.37 -5.23
C PHE A 271 -12.23 -16.42 -5.76
N ALA A 272 -12.22 -15.13 -5.43
CA ALA A 272 -13.30 -14.21 -5.76
C ALA A 272 -12.99 -13.34 -6.98
N VAL A 273 -11.81 -12.76 -7.08
CA VAL A 273 -11.48 -11.74 -8.09
C VAL A 273 -11.73 -12.23 -9.51
N SER A 274 -11.20 -13.39 -9.89
CA SER A 274 -11.36 -13.92 -11.26
C SER A 274 -12.82 -14.20 -11.60
N ARG A 275 -13.61 -14.70 -10.64
CA ARG A 275 -15.04 -14.98 -10.81
C ARG A 275 -15.83 -13.68 -10.95
N ILE A 276 -15.62 -12.70 -10.07
CA ILE A 276 -16.27 -11.40 -10.15
C ILE A 276 -15.98 -10.73 -11.50
N MET A 277 -14.70 -10.73 -11.93
CA MET A 277 -14.30 -10.13 -13.20
C MET A 277 -14.93 -10.86 -14.40
N LYS A 278 -15.04 -12.20 -14.35
CA LYS A 278 -15.60 -13.00 -15.42
C LYS A 278 -17.13 -12.87 -15.52
N TYR A 279 -17.85 -12.98 -14.41
CA TYR A 279 -19.32 -13.07 -14.41
C TYR A 279 -20.01 -11.72 -14.25
N MET A 280 -19.44 -10.81 -13.45
CA MET A 280 -20.04 -9.50 -13.15
C MET A 280 -19.36 -8.35 -13.90
N GLY A 281 -18.14 -8.58 -14.37
CA GLY A 281 -17.33 -7.60 -15.10
C GLY A 281 -16.70 -6.52 -14.23
N ILE A 282 -15.84 -5.71 -14.87
CA ILE A 282 -15.08 -4.63 -14.20
C ILE A 282 -16.02 -3.59 -13.57
N GLY A 283 -17.18 -3.37 -14.21
CA GLY A 283 -18.15 -2.39 -13.75
C GLY A 283 -18.68 -2.72 -12.36
N ALA A 284 -19.15 -3.94 -12.15
CA ALA A 284 -19.63 -4.36 -10.84
C ALA A 284 -18.51 -4.41 -9.80
N ALA A 285 -17.31 -4.85 -10.20
CA ALA A 285 -16.16 -4.92 -9.31
C ALA A 285 -15.80 -3.56 -8.67
N LEU A 286 -16.05 -2.43 -9.35
CA LEU A 286 -15.80 -1.09 -8.82
C LEU A 286 -16.73 -0.69 -7.67
N PHE A 287 -17.87 -1.35 -7.50
CA PHE A 287 -18.85 -1.04 -6.44
C PHE A 287 -18.63 -1.83 -5.16
N PHE A 288 -17.89 -2.94 -5.18
CA PHE A 288 -17.71 -3.77 -3.99
C PHE A 288 -17.13 -2.98 -2.82
N LEU A 289 -16.01 -2.32 -3.03
CA LEU A 289 -15.36 -1.57 -1.94
C LEU A 289 -16.20 -0.38 -1.44
N PRO A 290 -16.72 0.52 -2.30
CA PRO A 290 -17.53 1.64 -1.79
C PRO A 290 -18.85 1.18 -1.14
N LEU A 291 -19.47 0.07 -1.54
CA LEU A 291 -20.64 -0.45 -0.85
C LEU A 291 -20.30 -1.02 0.53
N ILE A 292 -19.19 -1.76 0.65
CA ILE A 292 -18.67 -2.22 1.94
C ILE A 292 -18.36 -1.00 2.83
N ALA A 293 -17.66 0.00 2.30
CA ALA A 293 -17.31 1.21 3.03
C ALA A 293 -18.55 1.99 3.48
N LEU A 294 -19.58 2.12 2.62
CA LEU A 294 -20.83 2.79 3.00
C LEU A 294 -21.51 2.06 4.16
N GLY A 295 -21.66 0.75 4.06
CA GLY A 295 -22.22 -0.07 5.15
C GLY A 295 -21.40 0.05 6.43
N SER A 296 -20.07 0.03 6.32
CA SER A 296 -19.13 0.16 7.42
C SER A 296 -19.29 1.49 8.17
N TYR A 297 -19.20 2.62 7.45
CA TYR A 297 -19.28 3.93 8.10
C TYR A 297 -20.69 4.27 8.57
N THR A 298 -21.72 3.78 7.91
CA THR A 298 -23.09 3.88 8.41
C THR A 298 -23.23 3.12 9.73
N ALA A 299 -22.78 1.88 9.81
CA ALA A 299 -22.83 1.10 11.05
C ALA A 299 -22.02 1.75 12.19
N LEU A 300 -20.83 2.30 11.89
CA LEU A 300 -19.99 3.00 12.87
C LEU A 300 -20.60 4.32 13.37
N ALA A 301 -21.40 5.00 12.56
CA ALA A 301 -22.13 6.19 12.99
C ALA A 301 -23.15 5.86 14.09
N PHE A 302 -23.75 4.66 14.07
CA PHE A 302 -24.67 4.21 15.11
C PHE A 302 -23.94 3.60 16.32
N ALA A 303 -22.95 2.74 16.07
CA ALA A 303 -22.27 1.96 17.11
C ALA A 303 -20.74 1.90 16.86
N PRO A 304 -19.95 2.87 17.38
CA PRO A 304 -18.49 2.89 17.19
C PRO A 304 -17.78 1.91 18.14
N LEU A 305 -18.09 0.62 18.01
CA LEU A 305 -17.51 -0.45 18.82
C LEU A 305 -16.20 -0.95 18.19
N LEU A 306 -15.19 -1.28 19.03
CA LEU A 306 -13.90 -1.78 18.58
C LEU A 306 -14.03 -3.07 17.76
N SER A 307 -14.88 -4.01 18.17
CA SER A 307 -15.14 -5.25 17.45
C SER A 307 -15.73 -5.00 16.05
N LEU A 308 -16.68 -4.07 15.95
CA LEU A 308 -17.31 -3.71 14.69
C LEU A 308 -16.29 -3.05 13.76
N ILE A 309 -15.56 -2.02 14.22
CA ILE A 309 -14.59 -1.33 13.37
C ILE A 309 -13.46 -2.25 12.90
N ARG A 310 -13.02 -3.20 13.74
CA ARG A 310 -12.04 -4.21 13.35
C ARG A 310 -12.53 -5.05 12.16
N VAL A 311 -13.74 -5.62 12.27
CA VAL A 311 -14.31 -6.49 11.22
C VAL A 311 -14.51 -5.70 9.90
N VAL A 312 -15.13 -4.53 9.97
CA VAL A 312 -15.42 -3.74 8.77
C VAL A 312 -14.13 -3.23 8.11
N LYS A 313 -13.09 -2.87 8.90
CA LYS A 313 -11.80 -2.44 8.35
C LYS A 313 -10.99 -3.60 7.76
N ILE A 314 -11.12 -4.82 8.29
CA ILE A 314 -10.58 -6.02 7.66
C ILE A 314 -11.25 -6.24 6.31
N ALA A 315 -12.58 -6.16 6.23
CA ALA A 315 -13.32 -6.31 4.98
C ALA A 315 -12.95 -5.22 3.94
N GLU A 316 -12.85 -3.95 4.35
CA GLU A 316 -12.42 -2.85 3.47
C GLU A 316 -11.01 -3.08 2.93
N ASN A 317 -10.01 -3.30 3.80
CA ASN A 317 -8.62 -3.40 3.40
C ASN A 317 -8.36 -4.66 2.55
N SER A 318 -8.96 -5.79 2.89
CA SER A 318 -8.84 -7.01 2.08
C SER A 318 -9.48 -6.88 0.70
N THR A 319 -10.64 -6.22 0.60
CA THR A 319 -11.31 -5.93 -0.68
C THR A 319 -10.50 -4.91 -1.50
N GLU A 320 -9.91 -3.90 -0.85
CA GLU A 320 -9.03 -2.95 -1.52
C GLU A 320 -7.81 -3.62 -2.14
N TYR A 321 -7.11 -4.47 -1.39
CA TYR A 321 -5.90 -5.15 -1.87
C TYR A 321 -6.17 -6.19 -2.95
N SER A 322 -7.38 -6.70 -3.06
CA SER A 322 -7.78 -7.72 -4.03
C SER A 322 -8.66 -7.16 -5.16
N ILE A 323 -9.97 -7.10 -4.93
CA ILE A 323 -10.98 -6.78 -5.95
C ILE A 323 -10.79 -5.36 -6.50
N GLN A 324 -10.67 -4.36 -5.61
CA GLN A 324 -10.59 -2.96 -6.02
C GLN A 324 -9.29 -2.66 -6.77
N ASN A 325 -8.16 -3.19 -6.30
CA ASN A 325 -6.88 -3.02 -6.97
C ASN A 325 -6.92 -3.60 -8.39
N THR A 326 -7.46 -4.81 -8.56
CA THR A 326 -7.60 -5.45 -9.87
C THR A 326 -8.56 -4.68 -10.78
N ALA A 327 -9.71 -4.24 -10.26
CA ALA A 327 -10.68 -3.44 -11.01
C ALA A 327 -10.08 -2.11 -11.49
N ARG A 328 -9.34 -1.40 -10.61
CA ARG A 328 -8.65 -0.16 -10.94
C ARG A 328 -7.60 -0.34 -12.04
N GLN A 329 -6.79 -1.40 -11.97
CA GLN A 329 -5.83 -1.72 -13.04
C GLN A 329 -6.55 -1.97 -14.38
N ALA A 330 -7.68 -2.65 -14.34
CA ALA A 330 -8.46 -2.98 -15.53
C ALA A 330 -9.14 -1.76 -16.19
N LEU A 331 -9.33 -0.64 -15.48
CA LEU A 331 -9.83 0.61 -16.09
C LEU A 331 -8.90 1.15 -17.18
N PHE A 332 -7.59 0.91 -17.08
CA PHE A 332 -6.60 1.39 -18.03
C PHE A 332 -6.43 0.48 -19.26
N LEU A 333 -7.03 -0.73 -19.29
CA LEU A 333 -6.82 -1.67 -20.41
C LEU A 333 -7.25 -1.11 -21.76
N ARG A 334 -8.30 -0.29 -21.81
CA ARG A 334 -8.85 0.31 -23.04
C ARG A 334 -8.33 1.74 -23.31
N THR A 335 -7.38 2.24 -22.54
CA THR A 335 -6.81 3.57 -22.75
C THR A 335 -5.60 3.51 -23.69
N SER A 336 -5.20 4.68 -24.22
CA SER A 336 -4.01 4.79 -25.06
C SER A 336 -2.74 4.35 -24.33
N ARG A 337 -1.69 3.98 -25.08
CA ARG A 337 -0.38 3.62 -24.50
C ARG A 337 0.16 4.75 -23.62
N GLU A 338 0.02 5.99 -24.06
CA GLU A 338 0.47 7.16 -23.32
C GLU A 338 -0.29 7.34 -22.00
N ALA A 339 -1.61 7.14 -21.98
CA ALA A 339 -2.41 7.17 -20.77
C ALA A 339 -2.05 6.05 -19.78
N LYS A 340 -1.75 4.83 -20.29
CA LYS A 340 -1.32 3.70 -19.44
C LYS A 340 -0.02 3.96 -18.69
N TYR A 341 0.92 4.68 -19.29
CA TYR A 341 2.23 4.91 -18.69
C TYR A 341 2.33 6.25 -17.96
N LYS A 342 1.88 7.36 -18.59
CA LYS A 342 2.05 8.71 -18.02
C LYS A 342 0.89 9.11 -17.08
N ALA A 343 -0.36 8.99 -17.55
CA ALA A 343 -1.51 9.40 -16.73
C ALA A 343 -1.70 8.49 -15.53
N LYS A 344 -1.53 7.16 -15.70
CA LYS A 344 -1.62 6.21 -14.61
C LYS A 344 -0.58 6.47 -13.53
N LEU A 345 0.66 6.77 -13.90
CA LEU A 345 1.71 7.12 -12.93
C LEU A 345 1.32 8.36 -12.11
N ALA A 346 0.79 9.41 -12.75
CA ALA A 346 0.31 10.61 -12.06
C ALA A 346 -0.85 10.29 -11.11
N ILE A 347 -1.79 9.43 -11.54
CA ILE A 347 -2.96 9.04 -10.74
C ILE A 347 -2.53 8.20 -9.53
N ASP A 348 -1.71 7.20 -9.72
CA ASP A 348 -1.28 6.26 -8.66
C ASP A 348 -0.28 6.91 -7.68
N SER A 349 0.40 8.00 -8.07
CA SER A 349 1.31 8.73 -7.18
C SER A 349 0.67 9.98 -6.59
N PHE A 350 0.50 11.04 -7.38
CA PHE A 350 0.07 12.36 -6.89
C PHE A 350 -1.38 12.37 -6.42
N PHE A 351 -2.33 11.88 -7.25
CA PHE A 351 -3.75 11.93 -6.88
C PHE A 351 -4.07 11.03 -5.70
N ALA A 352 -3.41 9.88 -5.58
CA ALA A 352 -3.53 9.05 -4.39
C ALA A 352 -3.09 9.81 -3.12
N ARG A 353 -1.94 10.50 -3.18
CA ARG A 353 -1.43 11.29 -2.05
C ARG A 353 -2.26 12.54 -1.74
N ALA A 354 -2.91 13.11 -2.75
CA ALA A 354 -3.88 14.19 -2.52
C ALA A 354 -5.05 13.73 -1.63
N GLY A 355 -5.52 12.48 -1.78
CA GLY A 355 -6.51 11.88 -0.89
C GLY A 355 -6.02 11.77 0.56
N ASP A 356 -4.76 11.36 0.77
CA ASP A 356 -4.16 11.31 2.12
C ASP A 356 -4.07 12.73 2.75
N ALA A 357 -3.67 13.73 1.97
CA ALA A 357 -3.59 15.11 2.43
C ALA A 357 -4.97 15.70 2.77
N LEU A 358 -6.00 15.42 1.98
CA LEU A 358 -7.39 15.83 2.27
C LEU A 358 -7.90 15.17 3.55
N SER A 359 -7.54 13.91 3.80
CA SER A 359 -7.87 13.24 5.07
C SER A 359 -7.20 13.93 6.26
N ALA A 360 -5.93 14.29 6.16
CA ALA A 360 -5.24 15.02 7.22
C ALA A 360 -5.88 16.38 7.49
N LEU A 361 -6.31 17.09 6.43
CA LEU A 361 -7.04 18.36 6.56
C LEU A 361 -8.40 18.14 7.25
N LEU A 362 -9.16 17.10 6.88
CA LEU A 362 -10.41 16.76 7.54
C LEU A 362 -10.20 16.42 9.01
N VAL A 363 -9.16 15.64 9.35
CA VAL A 363 -8.82 15.31 10.74
C VAL A 363 -8.45 16.59 11.50
N PHE A 364 -7.65 17.47 10.92
CA PHE A 364 -7.27 18.74 11.54
C PHE A 364 -8.49 19.63 11.81
N THR A 365 -9.34 19.85 10.83
CA THR A 365 -10.54 20.69 10.98
C THR A 365 -11.58 20.03 11.89
N GLY A 366 -11.82 18.74 11.73
CA GLY A 366 -12.78 17.99 12.52
C GLY A 366 -12.41 17.96 14.01
N THR A 367 -11.14 17.76 14.34
CA THR A 367 -10.68 17.81 15.75
C THR A 367 -10.79 19.22 16.34
N ARG A 368 -10.60 20.29 15.55
CA ARG A 368 -10.80 21.68 15.97
C ARG A 368 -12.24 22.02 16.35
N ILE A 369 -13.20 21.44 15.63
CA ILE A 369 -14.65 21.59 15.92
C ILE A 369 -15.19 20.50 16.84
N ALA A 370 -14.29 19.77 17.51
CA ALA A 370 -14.61 18.68 18.45
C ALA A 370 -15.49 17.57 17.83
N LEU A 371 -15.29 17.25 16.55
CA LEU A 371 -15.98 16.15 15.88
C LEU A 371 -15.62 14.81 16.56
N ASP A 372 -16.62 14.07 16.97
CA ASP A 372 -16.44 12.74 17.56
C ASP A 372 -16.28 11.65 16.48
N ILE A 373 -16.07 10.40 16.89
CA ILE A 373 -15.90 9.24 16.00
C ILE A 373 -17.11 9.06 15.09
N ARG A 374 -18.33 9.30 15.62
CA ARG A 374 -19.58 9.20 14.85
C ARG A 374 -19.64 10.27 13.77
N GLY A 375 -19.27 11.49 14.10
CA GLY A 375 -19.19 12.60 13.14
C GLY A 375 -18.22 12.31 12.00
N PHE A 376 -17.01 11.80 12.29
CA PHE A 376 -16.08 11.36 11.25
C PHE A 376 -16.64 10.22 10.40
N ALA A 377 -17.38 9.26 10.99
CA ALA A 377 -18.02 8.18 10.25
C ALA A 377 -19.13 8.70 9.32
N VAL A 378 -19.95 9.67 9.74
CA VAL A 378 -20.98 10.30 8.91
C VAL A 378 -20.34 11.05 7.72
N VAL A 379 -19.29 11.83 7.97
CA VAL A 379 -18.55 12.53 6.88
C VAL A 379 -17.97 11.51 5.89
N ASN A 380 -17.40 10.42 6.39
CA ASN A 380 -16.88 9.36 5.53
C ASN A 380 -17.98 8.67 4.72
N ALA A 381 -19.15 8.40 5.31
CA ALA A 381 -20.31 7.86 4.58
C ALA A 381 -20.75 8.80 3.46
N ALA A 382 -20.80 10.11 3.70
CA ALA A 382 -21.10 11.10 2.67
C ALA A 382 -20.05 11.11 1.54
N LEU A 383 -18.76 11.02 1.86
CA LEU A 383 -17.69 10.89 0.87
C LEU A 383 -17.84 9.63 0.01
N VAL A 384 -18.24 8.51 0.62
CA VAL A 384 -18.50 7.26 -0.11
C VAL A 384 -19.68 7.39 -1.07
N LEU A 385 -20.73 8.13 -0.71
CA LEU A 385 -21.82 8.43 -1.65
C LEU A 385 -21.31 9.19 -2.88
N VAL A 386 -20.46 10.21 -2.69
CA VAL A 386 -19.80 10.91 -3.80
C VAL A 386 -18.95 9.95 -4.63
N TRP A 387 -18.21 9.05 -3.97
CA TRP A 387 -17.42 8.02 -4.65
C TRP A 387 -18.29 7.10 -5.52
N LEU A 388 -19.45 6.65 -5.02
CA LEU A 388 -20.42 5.86 -5.79
C LEU A 388 -20.93 6.61 -7.02
N PHE A 389 -21.23 7.90 -6.91
CA PHE A 389 -21.62 8.73 -8.06
C PHE A 389 -20.51 8.82 -9.12
N VAL A 390 -19.25 8.97 -8.70
CA VAL A 390 -18.10 8.95 -9.62
C VAL A 390 -17.94 7.60 -10.30
N ALA A 391 -18.11 6.50 -9.57
CA ALA A 391 -18.07 5.15 -10.15
C ALA A 391 -19.18 4.95 -11.19
N ILE A 392 -20.40 5.41 -10.93
CA ILE A 392 -21.52 5.41 -11.89
C ILE A 392 -21.18 6.25 -13.13
N ALA A 393 -20.59 7.43 -12.95
CA ALA A 393 -20.21 8.31 -14.05
C ALA A 393 -19.15 7.64 -14.97
N ILE A 394 -18.16 6.95 -14.39
CA ILE A 394 -17.17 6.17 -15.14
C ILE A 394 -17.85 5.09 -15.99
N LEU A 395 -18.81 4.35 -15.41
CA LEU A 395 -19.50 3.29 -16.13
C LEU A 395 -20.38 3.83 -17.26
N ARG A 396 -21.10 4.92 -17.03
CA ARG A 396 -21.92 5.57 -18.07
C ARG A 396 -21.05 6.03 -19.23
N LEU A 397 -19.88 6.62 -18.93
CA LEU A 397 -18.97 7.06 -19.96
C LEU A 397 -18.37 5.87 -20.76
N ARG A 398 -18.03 4.78 -20.07
CA ARG A 398 -17.56 3.55 -20.74
C ARG A 398 -18.61 2.91 -21.67
N ARG A 399 -19.86 2.88 -21.25
CA ARG A 399 -20.96 2.37 -22.09
C ARG A 399 -21.12 3.22 -23.34
N ARG A 400 -21.19 4.56 -23.21
CA ARG A 400 -21.27 5.49 -24.36
C ARG A 400 -20.09 5.34 -25.32
N GLN A 401 -18.87 5.15 -24.81
CA GLN A 401 -17.71 4.92 -25.67
C GLN A 401 -17.73 3.56 -26.39
N ALA A 402 -18.34 2.54 -25.78
CA ALA A 402 -18.53 1.24 -26.42
C ALA A 402 -19.61 1.29 -27.51
N GLU A 403 -20.68 2.06 -27.29
CA GLU A 403 -21.77 2.26 -28.26
C GLU A 403 -21.35 3.16 -29.43
N ALA A 404 -20.44 4.13 -29.19
CA ALA A 404 -19.93 5.06 -30.20
C ALA A 404 -18.76 4.48 -31.03
N ALA A 405 -18.24 3.29 -30.73
CA ALA A 405 -17.25 2.59 -31.52
C ALA A 405 -17.97 1.71 -32.56
N PRO A 406 -18.21 2.19 -33.80
CA PRO A 406 -18.99 1.43 -34.77
C PRO A 406 -18.21 0.21 -35.25
N GLU A 407 -18.93 -0.86 -35.48
CA GLU A 407 -18.85 -2.05 -36.35
C GLU A 407 -17.68 -2.20 -37.35
N THR A 408 -16.58 -1.48 -37.24
CA THR A 408 -15.42 -1.59 -38.14
C THR A 408 -14.59 -2.87 -37.94
N ARG A 409 -15.12 -3.89 -37.25
CA ARG A 409 -14.50 -5.21 -37.06
C ARG A 409 -15.24 -6.38 -37.73
N GLN A 410 -16.21 -6.12 -38.62
CA GLN A 410 -16.85 -7.18 -39.40
C GLN A 410 -16.43 -7.20 -40.88
N ALA A 411 -15.46 -6.37 -41.30
CA ALA A 411 -14.95 -6.33 -42.66
C ALA A 411 -13.41 -6.33 -42.68
N ALA A 412 -12.79 -7.39 -42.19
CA ALA A 412 -11.39 -7.73 -42.49
C ALA A 412 -11.14 -9.19 -42.10
#